data_13ae5b942286f6bbc334db9c6ac3497c
#
_entry.id   13ae5b942286f6bbc334db9c6ac3497c
#
_cell.length_a   1.000
_cell.length_b   1.000
_cell.length_c   1.000
_cell.angle_alpha   90.00
_cell.angle_beta   90.00
_cell.angle_gamma   90.00
#
_symmetry.space_group_name_H-M   'P 1'
#
loop_
_entity.id
_entity.type
_entity.pdbx_description
1 polymer ?
#
loop_
_entity_poly.entity_id
_entity_poly.type
_entity_poly.pdbx_seq_one_letter_code
_entity_poly.pdbx_strand_id
1 'polypeptide(L)'
;MLFKKIRGLFSNDLSIDLGTANTLIYVKGQGIVLDEPSVVAIRQDRMGAYKSIAAVGKEAKQMLGRTPKSIVAIRPMKDGVIADFSVTEKMLQYFIKQVHSGNFMRPSPRVLVCVPAGATQVERRAIKESALGAGAREVYLIEEPMAAAIGANL
;
A
#
# COMPACT_ATOMS: atom_id res chain seq x y z
N MET A 1 -13.04 8.38 -22.17
CA MET A 1 -12.58 9.49 -21.30
C MET A 1 -13.66 9.94 -20.30
N LEU A 2 -14.93 9.99 -20.68
CA LEU A 2 -16.06 10.41 -19.82
C LEU A 2 -16.28 9.48 -18.62
N PHE A 3 -16.24 8.17 -18.80
CA PHE A 3 -16.40 7.17 -17.73
C PHE A 3 -15.33 7.26 -16.62
N LYS A 4 -14.09 7.64 -16.95
CA LYS A 4 -13.04 7.88 -15.92
C LYS A 4 -13.35 9.11 -15.06
N LYS A 5 -13.95 10.17 -15.64
CA LYS A 5 -14.35 11.38 -14.91
C LYS A 5 -15.52 11.12 -13.95
N ILE A 6 -16.51 10.36 -14.40
CA ILE A 6 -17.69 10.01 -13.58
C ILE A 6 -17.29 9.12 -12.39
N ARG A 7 -16.40 8.13 -12.59
CA ARG A 7 -15.85 7.30 -11.51
C ARG A 7 -15.05 8.11 -10.49
N GLY A 8 -14.43 9.21 -10.88
CA GLY A 8 -13.68 10.09 -9.98
C GLY A 8 -14.55 10.97 -9.07
N LEU A 9 -15.82 11.18 -9.39
CA LEU A 9 -16.76 11.94 -8.54
C LEU A 9 -17.19 11.17 -7.28
N PHE A 10 -17.06 9.84 -7.28
CA PHE A 10 -17.44 8.96 -6.18
C PHE A 10 -16.22 8.31 -5.49
N SER A 11 -14.99 8.69 -5.86
CA SER A 11 -13.79 8.18 -5.22
C SER A 11 -13.33 9.11 -4.12
N ASN A 12 -13.15 8.56 -2.93
CA ASN A 12 -12.52 9.28 -1.84
C ASN A 12 -11.01 9.35 -2.08
N ASP A 13 -10.42 10.53 -1.82
CA ASP A 13 -8.97 10.68 -1.84
C ASP A 13 -8.38 9.91 -0.67
N LEU A 14 -7.30 9.19 -0.92
CA LEU A 14 -6.58 8.39 0.06
C LEU A 14 -5.23 9.01 0.37
N SER A 15 -4.83 8.99 1.63
CA SER A 15 -3.44 9.18 2.02
C SER A 15 -2.91 7.87 2.59
N ILE A 16 -1.76 7.44 2.11
CA ILE A 16 -1.12 6.18 2.51
C ILE A 16 0.23 6.50 3.12
N ASP A 17 0.44 6.02 4.33
CA ASP A 17 1.75 5.98 4.98
C ASP A 17 2.28 4.55 4.90
N LEU A 18 3.35 4.36 4.12
CA LEU A 18 4.01 3.06 3.91
C LEU A 18 5.14 2.89 4.93
N GLY A 19 4.76 2.69 6.18
CA GLY A 19 5.76 2.44 7.23
C GLY A 19 6.38 1.05 7.16
N THR A 20 7.60 0.93 7.68
CA THR A 20 8.32 -0.35 7.80
C THR A 20 7.58 -1.37 8.66
N ALA A 21 6.93 -0.92 9.73
CA ALA A 21 6.18 -1.76 10.66
C ALA A 21 4.71 -1.89 10.26
N ASN A 22 4.05 -0.78 10.02
CA ASN A 22 2.62 -0.69 9.71
C ASN A 22 2.40 0.19 8.49
N THR A 23 1.37 -0.13 7.72
CA THR A 23 0.78 0.73 6.68
C THR A 23 -0.49 1.34 7.22
N LEU A 24 -0.62 2.66 7.12
CA LEU A 24 -1.83 3.40 7.48
C LEU A 24 -2.51 3.94 6.22
N ILE A 25 -3.83 3.87 6.18
CA ILE A 25 -4.62 4.54 5.14
C ILE A 25 -5.63 5.47 5.79
N TYR A 26 -5.55 6.73 5.40
CA TYR A 26 -6.50 7.78 5.76
C TYR A 26 -7.41 8.07 4.57
N VAL A 27 -8.70 8.18 4.81
CA VAL A 27 -9.71 8.61 3.83
C VAL A 27 -10.21 9.99 4.22
N LYS A 28 -10.23 10.93 3.28
CA LYS A 28 -10.73 12.27 3.53
C LYS A 28 -12.17 12.23 4.05
N GLY A 29 -12.39 12.83 5.21
CA GLY A 29 -13.69 12.89 5.89
C GLY A 29 -14.05 11.65 6.73
N GLN A 30 -13.26 10.58 6.71
CA GLN A 30 -13.49 9.38 7.52
C GLN A 30 -12.39 9.11 8.55
N GLY A 31 -11.20 9.72 8.37
CA GLY A 31 -10.06 9.48 9.25
C GLY A 31 -9.22 8.27 8.83
N ILE A 32 -8.48 7.70 9.77
CA ILE A 32 -7.69 6.48 9.55
C ILE A 32 -8.67 5.30 9.48
N VAL A 33 -8.75 4.69 8.29
CA VAL A 33 -9.67 3.58 8.01
C VAL A 33 -8.96 2.23 7.96
N LEU A 34 -7.62 2.24 7.89
CA LEU A 34 -6.79 1.04 7.89
C LEU A 34 -5.50 1.30 8.67
N ASP A 35 -5.20 0.39 9.60
CA ASP A 35 -3.92 0.29 10.32
C ASP A 35 -3.54 -1.17 10.37
N GLU A 36 -2.65 -1.57 9.47
CA GLU A 36 -2.26 -2.96 9.27
C GLU A 36 -0.74 -3.11 9.23
N PRO A 37 -0.21 -4.21 9.78
CA PRO A 37 1.21 -4.52 9.64
C PRO A 37 1.64 -4.60 8.18
N SER A 38 2.80 -4.03 7.85
CA SER A 38 3.43 -4.14 6.53
C SER A 38 4.09 -5.52 6.37
N VAL A 39 3.25 -6.57 6.35
CA VAL A 39 3.65 -7.97 6.24
C VAL A 39 2.80 -8.65 5.18
N VAL A 40 3.43 -9.48 4.36
CA VAL A 40 2.76 -10.29 3.33
C VAL A 40 3.24 -11.74 3.44
N ALA A 41 2.31 -12.67 3.49
CA ALA A 41 2.60 -14.09 3.38
C ALA A 41 2.37 -14.53 1.93
N ILE A 42 3.40 -15.04 1.30
CA ILE A 42 3.39 -15.49 -0.10
C ILE A 42 3.56 -17.00 -0.19
N ARG A 43 2.80 -17.60 -1.09
CA ARG A 43 3.03 -18.99 -1.48
C ARG A 43 4.11 -19.04 -2.53
N GLN A 44 5.04 -19.95 -2.33
CA GLN A 44 6.12 -20.24 -3.27
C GLN A 44 5.95 -21.65 -3.82
N ASP A 45 6.45 -21.88 -5.03
CA ASP A 45 6.59 -23.22 -5.58
C ASP A 45 7.79 -23.95 -4.95
N ARG A 46 8.07 -25.16 -5.42
CA ARG A 46 9.19 -25.98 -4.95
C ARG A 46 10.56 -25.35 -5.27
N MET A 47 10.61 -24.44 -6.22
CA MET A 47 11.82 -23.73 -6.65
C MET A 47 11.95 -22.36 -5.98
N GLY A 48 11.02 -21.98 -5.08
CA GLY A 48 11.02 -20.70 -4.39
C GLY A 48 10.41 -19.54 -5.20
N ALA A 49 9.85 -19.79 -6.38
CA ALA A 49 9.21 -18.75 -7.17
C ALA A 49 7.86 -18.35 -6.57
N TYR A 50 7.54 -17.06 -6.68
CA TYR A 50 6.27 -16.48 -6.25
C TYR A 50 5.09 -17.13 -7.00
N LYS A 51 4.08 -17.60 -6.25
CA LYS A 51 2.88 -18.20 -6.81
C LYS A 51 1.63 -17.36 -6.54
N SER A 52 1.37 -17.02 -5.28
CA SER A 52 0.19 -16.25 -4.90
C SER A 52 0.36 -15.65 -3.50
N ILE A 53 -0.45 -14.64 -3.17
CA ILE A 53 -0.60 -14.15 -1.81
C ILE A 53 -1.43 -15.15 -1.00
N ALA A 54 -0.94 -15.50 0.19
CA ALA A 54 -1.65 -16.30 1.17
C ALA A 54 -2.39 -15.45 2.19
N ALA A 55 -1.74 -14.35 2.68
CA ALA A 55 -2.32 -13.43 3.64
C ALA A 55 -1.59 -12.07 3.59
N VAL A 56 -2.21 -11.02 4.10
CA VAL A 56 -1.65 -9.66 4.20
C VAL A 56 -1.98 -9.09 5.59
N GLY A 57 -1.14 -8.19 6.08
CA GLY A 57 -1.41 -7.46 7.32
C GLY A 57 -1.35 -8.34 8.57
N LYS A 58 -2.33 -8.22 9.44
CA LYS A 58 -2.41 -8.93 10.73
C LYS A 58 -2.35 -10.44 10.56
N GLU A 59 -3.07 -10.98 9.57
CA GLU A 59 -3.05 -12.42 9.28
C GLU A 59 -1.64 -12.89 8.89
N ALA A 60 -0.98 -12.17 7.98
CA ALA A 60 0.39 -12.49 7.58
C ALA A 60 1.38 -12.36 8.76
N LYS A 61 1.20 -11.37 9.64
CA LYS A 61 2.03 -11.19 10.83
C LYS A 61 1.94 -12.39 11.79
N GLN A 62 0.75 -12.98 11.95
CA GLN A 62 0.57 -14.18 12.78
C GLN A 62 1.29 -15.40 12.22
N MET A 63 1.57 -15.40 10.91
CA MET A 63 2.28 -16.47 10.22
C MET A 63 3.80 -16.33 10.30
N LEU A 64 4.35 -15.21 10.76
CA LEU A 64 5.79 -15.02 10.90
C LEU A 64 6.40 -16.07 11.83
N GLY A 65 7.41 -16.80 11.30
CA GLY A 65 8.09 -17.87 12.03
C GLY A 65 7.29 -19.16 12.25
N ARG A 66 6.08 -19.24 11.71
CA ARG A 66 5.16 -20.39 11.86
C ARG A 66 4.58 -20.90 10.54
N THR A 67 5.20 -20.55 9.41
CA THR A 67 4.72 -20.91 8.08
C THR A 67 5.16 -22.32 7.67
N PRO A 68 4.30 -23.09 6.94
CA PRO A 68 4.74 -24.27 6.21
C PRO A 68 5.84 -23.90 5.21
N LYS A 69 6.66 -24.87 4.80
CA LYS A 69 7.78 -24.66 3.84
C LYS A 69 7.36 -23.99 2.51
N SER A 70 6.09 -24.09 2.13
CA SER A 70 5.54 -23.49 0.90
C SER A 70 5.04 -22.06 1.06
N ILE A 71 5.09 -21.51 2.27
CA ILE A 71 4.65 -20.14 2.56
C ILE A 71 5.79 -19.39 3.24
N VAL A 72 6.08 -18.18 2.76
CA VAL A 72 7.07 -17.29 3.37
C VAL A 72 6.38 -15.98 3.72
N ALA A 73 6.46 -15.59 4.98
CA ALA A 73 5.98 -14.27 5.44
C ALA A 73 7.16 -13.29 5.42
N ILE A 74 7.01 -12.20 4.69
CA ILE A 74 8.06 -11.19 4.47
C ILE A 74 7.55 -9.78 4.80
N ARG A 75 8.47 -8.89 5.10
CA ARG A 75 8.24 -7.45 5.19
C ARG A 75 8.75 -6.81 3.90
N PRO A 76 7.85 -6.33 3.01
CA PRO A 76 8.26 -5.74 1.75
C PRO A 76 8.90 -4.35 1.92
N MET A 77 8.75 -3.75 3.12
CA MET A 77 9.37 -2.48 3.52
C MET A 77 10.48 -2.73 4.54
N LYS A 78 11.63 -2.10 4.35
CA LYS A 78 12.75 -2.16 5.28
C LYS A 78 13.42 -0.79 5.38
N ASP A 79 13.61 -0.29 6.60
CA ASP A 79 14.27 1.00 6.87
C ASP A 79 13.67 2.18 6.08
N GLY A 80 12.33 2.18 5.89
CA GLY A 80 11.60 3.19 5.15
C GLY A 80 11.65 3.04 3.63
N VAL A 81 12.37 2.03 3.08
CA VAL A 81 12.48 1.81 1.64
C VAL A 81 11.77 0.53 1.21
N ILE A 82 11.41 0.46 -0.07
CA ILE A 82 10.84 -0.76 -0.66
C ILE A 82 11.95 -1.77 -0.91
N ALA A 83 11.90 -2.90 -0.21
CA ALA A 83 12.80 -4.03 -0.42
C ALA A 83 12.31 -4.98 -1.52
N ASP A 84 10.98 -5.06 -1.74
CA ASP A 84 10.35 -5.87 -2.77
C ASP A 84 9.16 -5.12 -3.39
N PHE A 85 9.33 -4.64 -4.63
CA PHE A 85 8.32 -3.85 -5.34
C PHE A 85 7.08 -4.65 -5.70
N SER A 86 7.27 -5.89 -6.18
CA SER A 86 6.14 -6.74 -6.59
C SER A 86 5.24 -7.07 -5.42
N VAL A 87 5.83 -7.37 -4.26
CA VAL A 87 5.08 -7.68 -3.05
C VAL A 87 4.44 -6.42 -2.46
N THR A 88 5.13 -5.27 -2.50
CA THR A 88 4.57 -3.97 -2.07
C THR A 88 3.35 -3.59 -2.93
N GLU A 89 3.43 -3.73 -4.25
CA GLU A 89 2.30 -3.49 -5.15
C GLU A 89 1.09 -4.36 -4.77
N LYS A 90 1.31 -5.65 -4.54
CA LYS A 90 0.23 -6.57 -4.14
C LYS A 90 -0.35 -6.23 -2.77
N MET A 91 0.48 -5.82 -1.82
CA MET A 91 0.04 -5.34 -0.52
C MET A 91 -0.84 -4.10 -0.66
N LEU A 92 -0.41 -3.11 -1.45
CA LEU A 92 -1.20 -1.91 -1.74
C LEU A 92 -2.52 -2.24 -2.44
N GLN A 93 -2.51 -3.12 -3.44
CA GLN A 93 -3.73 -3.60 -4.10
C GLN A 93 -4.72 -4.19 -3.10
N TYR A 94 -4.23 -5.01 -2.19
CA TYR A 94 -5.05 -5.63 -1.16
C TYR A 94 -5.67 -4.58 -0.22
N PHE A 95 -4.86 -3.65 0.31
CA PHE A 95 -5.33 -2.63 1.25
C PHE A 95 -6.27 -1.62 0.59
N ILE A 96 -5.97 -1.15 -0.62
CA ILE A 96 -6.85 -0.24 -1.37
C ILE A 96 -8.20 -0.94 -1.65
N LYS A 97 -8.18 -2.22 -2.02
CA LYS A 97 -9.39 -3.01 -2.24
C LYS A 97 -10.19 -3.17 -0.95
N GLN A 98 -9.53 -3.41 0.18
CA GLN A 98 -10.18 -3.56 1.49
C GLN A 98 -10.91 -2.27 1.90
N VAL A 99 -10.27 -1.12 1.72
CA VAL A 99 -10.86 0.20 2.03
C VAL A 99 -12.09 0.49 1.14
N HIS A 100 -12.14 -0.06 -0.08
CA HIS A 100 -13.24 0.16 -1.02
C HIS A 100 -14.25 -1.00 -1.10
N SER A 101 -14.15 -2.01 -0.23
CA SER A 101 -14.95 -3.24 -0.31
C SER A 101 -16.47 -3.07 -0.12
N GLY A 102 -16.92 -1.88 0.28
CA GLY A 102 -18.36 -1.56 0.42
C GLY A 102 -18.99 -0.83 -0.78
N ASN A 103 -18.23 -0.44 -1.78
CA ASN A 103 -18.74 0.37 -2.90
C ASN A 103 -19.01 -0.48 -4.15
N PHE A 104 -20.24 -0.44 -4.61
CA PHE A 104 -20.71 -1.16 -5.83
C PHE A 104 -19.93 -0.75 -7.08
N MET A 105 -19.52 0.52 -7.20
CA MET A 105 -18.60 1.00 -8.22
C MET A 105 -17.19 1.06 -7.64
N ARG A 106 -16.26 0.29 -8.18
CA ARG A 106 -14.84 0.34 -7.80
C ARG A 106 -14.25 1.71 -8.17
N PRO A 107 -14.14 2.65 -7.25
CA PRO A 107 -13.55 3.94 -7.56
C PRO A 107 -12.04 3.79 -7.82
N SER A 108 -11.51 4.66 -8.70
CA SER A 108 -10.07 4.79 -8.86
C SER A 108 -9.66 6.06 -8.08
N PRO A 109 -9.13 5.92 -6.86
CA PRO A 109 -8.84 7.06 -6.00
C PRO A 109 -7.64 7.88 -6.49
N ARG A 110 -7.57 9.14 -6.10
CA ARG A 110 -6.30 9.86 -6.02
C ARG A 110 -5.61 9.43 -4.72
N VAL A 111 -4.34 9.13 -4.82
CA VAL A 111 -3.57 8.62 -3.68
C VAL A 111 -2.39 9.53 -3.42
N LEU A 112 -2.26 9.99 -2.18
CA LEU A 112 -1.08 10.66 -1.66
C LEU A 112 -0.29 9.64 -0.86
N VAL A 113 0.99 9.42 -1.20
CA VAL A 113 1.86 8.48 -0.48
C VAL A 113 2.99 9.23 0.20
N CYS A 114 3.16 8.97 1.49
CA CYS A 114 4.31 9.47 2.24
C CYS A 114 5.58 8.69 1.85
N VAL A 115 6.67 9.41 1.65
CA VAL A 115 7.98 8.86 1.32
C VAL A 115 9.05 9.45 2.23
N PRO A 116 10.10 8.70 2.61
CA PRO A 116 11.23 9.22 3.34
C PRO A 116 11.90 10.40 2.60
N ALA A 117 12.41 11.38 3.35
CA ALA A 117 13.10 12.54 2.75
C ALA A 117 14.32 12.12 1.90
N GLY A 118 15.01 11.04 2.32
CA GLY A 118 16.16 10.47 1.60
C GLY A 118 15.81 9.53 0.46
N ALA A 119 14.53 9.33 0.11
CA ALA A 119 14.14 8.43 -0.96
C ALA A 119 14.71 8.89 -2.31
N THR A 120 15.39 7.97 -2.99
CA THR A 120 15.96 8.18 -4.32
C THR A 120 14.87 8.35 -5.39
N GLN A 121 15.20 8.88 -6.55
CA GLN A 121 14.26 9.00 -7.66
C GLN A 121 13.73 7.64 -8.12
N VAL A 122 14.56 6.60 -8.05
CA VAL A 122 14.16 5.22 -8.40
C VAL A 122 13.10 4.71 -7.42
N GLU A 123 13.31 4.90 -6.13
CA GLU A 123 12.36 4.51 -5.08
C GLU A 123 11.04 5.29 -5.19
N ARG A 124 11.11 6.61 -5.39
CA ARG A 124 9.93 7.47 -5.61
C ARG A 124 9.11 6.99 -6.81
N ARG A 125 9.78 6.68 -7.92
CA ARG A 125 9.13 6.15 -9.11
C ARG A 125 8.48 4.80 -8.85
N ALA A 126 9.17 3.91 -8.15
CA ALA A 126 8.68 2.58 -7.83
C ALA A 126 7.43 2.62 -6.92
N ILE A 127 7.42 3.48 -5.89
CA ILE A 127 6.23 3.74 -5.04
C ILE A 127 5.06 4.22 -5.90
N LYS A 128 5.32 5.19 -6.78
CA LYS A 128 4.28 5.73 -7.67
C LYS A 128 3.72 4.67 -8.61
N GLU A 129 4.58 3.87 -9.23
CA GLU A 129 4.18 2.77 -10.13
C GLU A 129 3.42 1.67 -9.36
N SER A 130 3.86 1.32 -8.15
CA SER A 130 3.15 0.37 -7.29
C SER A 130 1.74 0.83 -6.92
N ALA A 131 1.56 2.10 -6.58
CA ALA A 131 0.24 2.65 -6.26
C ALA A 131 -0.67 2.75 -7.50
N LEU A 132 -0.12 3.11 -8.67
CA LEU A 132 -0.86 3.09 -9.95
C LEU A 132 -1.26 1.66 -10.32
N GLY A 133 -0.36 0.68 -10.18
CA GLY A 133 -0.63 -0.74 -10.39
C GLY A 133 -1.68 -1.28 -9.42
N ALA A 134 -1.74 -0.73 -8.20
CA ALA A 134 -2.78 -1.03 -7.22
C ALA A 134 -4.17 -0.47 -7.57
N GLY A 135 -4.27 0.36 -8.62
CA GLY A 135 -5.55 0.87 -9.14
C GLY A 135 -5.80 2.35 -8.85
N ALA A 136 -4.83 3.08 -8.32
CA ALA A 136 -4.92 4.53 -8.19
C ALA A 136 -5.05 5.19 -9.56
N ARG A 137 -5.87 6.26 -9.65
CA ARG A 137 -6.00 7.08 -10.87
C ARG A 137 -4.83 8.05 -11.02
N GLU A 138 -4.44 8.64 -9.93
CA GLU A 138 -3.37 9.63 -9.82
C GLU A 138 -2.62 9.38 -8.50
N VAL A 139 -1.31 9.54 -8.52
CA VAL A 139 -0.46 9.35 -7.35
C VAL A 139 0.42 10.57 -7.16
N TYR A 140 0.36 11.11 -5.97
CA TYR A 140 1.20 12.20 -5.48
C TYR A 140 2.11 11.67 -4.38
N LEU A 141 3.32 12.18 -4.29
CA LEU A 141 4.26 11.85 -3.23
C LEU A 141 4.48 13.07 -2.35
N ILE A 142 4.56 12.85 -1.04
CA ILE A 142 4.93 13.87 -0.06
C ILE A 142 6.03 13.30 0.84
N GLU A 143 7.00 14.11 1.21
CA GLU A 143 8.02 13.69 2.16
C GLU A 143 7.46 13.62 3.58
N GLU A 144 7.83 12.58 4.34
CA GLU A 144 7.36 12.37 5.72
C GLU A 144 7.51 13.61 6.61
N PRO A 145 8.67 14.34 6.62
CA PRO A 145 8.81 15.56 7.41
C PRO A 145 7.83 16.65 7.00
N MET A 146 7.54 16.79 5.70
CA MET A 146 6.59 17.78 5.19
C MET A 146 5.16 17.39 5.58
N ALA A 147 4.80 16.12 5.48
CA ALA A 147 3.50 15.61 5.91
C ALA A 147 3.30 15.83 7.41
N ALA A 148 4.32 15.59 8.23
CA ALA A 148 4.29 15.82 9.67
C ALA A 148 4.14 17.32 10.00
N ALA A 149 4.86 18.21 9.31
CA ALA A 149 4.75 19.65 9.50
C ALA A 149 3.33 20.16 9.17
N ILE A 150 2.76 19.73 8.06
CA ILE A 150 1.38 20.07 7.69
C ILE A 150 0.39 19.56 8.74
N GLY A 151 0.56 18.32 9.22
CA GLY A 151 -0.28 17.74 10.26
C GLY A 151 -0.20 18.46 11.61
N ALA A 152 0.95 19.05 11.91
CA ALA A 152 1.19 19.86 13.10
C ALA A 152 0.80 21.35 12.94
N ASN A 153 0.32 21.77 11.76
CA ASN A 153 0.03 23.17 11.41
C ASN A 153 1.28 24.09 11.51
N LEU A 154 2.44 23.59 11.13
CA LEU A 154 3.70 24.33 11.03
C LEU A 154 3.91 24.89 9.63
#